data_c855196273a5d1b386fd9cd7f1d882ef
#
_entry.id   c855196273a5d1b386fd9cd7f1d882ef
#
_cell.length_a   1.000
_cell.length_b   1.000
_cell.length_c   1.000
_cell.angle_alpha   90.00
_cell.angle_beta   90.00
_cell.angle_gamma   90.00
#
_symmetry.space_group_name_H-M   'P 1'
#
loop_
_entity.id
_entity.type
_entity.pdbx_description
1 polymer ?
#
loop_
_entity_poly.entity_id
_entity_poly.type
_entity_poly.pdbx_seq_one_letter_code
_entity_poly.pdbx_strand_id
1 'polypeptide(L)'
;VVTTNCMGGAPGGFGGSGEVTQGTSANTIDTDTTESGTTYTSTGDDENALRVDGAAVTLSSITVDKSAGKSSNTEDGDFYGMNAALLATNGATVNLENATVTSSAQNGNGVFSYGSGTTVNISDSTITTTADNSGGIQTTGGATTNASNLTVDTSGNSAAAIRSDRGGGTVLSN
;
A
#
# COMPACT_ATOMS: atom_id res chain seq x y z
N VAL A 1 13.74 -0.53 -11.97
CA VAL A 1 13.21 -1.53 -12.91
C VAL A 1 11.72 -1.59 -12.72
N VAL A 2 10.98 -1.07 -13.67
CA VAL A 2 9.52 -1.22 -13.70
C VAL A 2 9.24 -2.61 -14.26
N THR A 3 8.89 -3.54 -13.43
CA THR A 3 8.39 -4.82 -13.90
C THR A 3 6.88 -4.72 -13.93
N THR A 4 6.34 -4.44 -15.09
CA THR A 4 4.91 -4.61 -15.33
C THR A 4 4.66 -6.09 -15.49
N ASN A 5 4.36 -6.76 -14.43
CA ASN A 5 3.80 -8.09 -14.51
C ASN A 5 2.31 -7.93 -14.79
N CYS A 6 2.00 -7.84 -16.07
CA CYS A 6 0.63 -7.91 -16.50
C CYS A 6 0.15 -9.33 -16.21
N MET A 7 -0.42 -9.55 -15.06
CA MET A 7 -1.20 -10.75 -14.84
C MET A 7 -2.36 -10.69 -15.83
N GLY A 8 -2.20 -11.40 -16.91
CA GLY A 8 -3.29 -11.68 -17.84
C GLY A 8 -4.33 -12.58 -17.18
N GLY A 9 -4.79 -12.18 -16.03
CA GLY A 9 -6.04 -12.65 -15.52
C GLY A 9 -7.10 -11.89 -16.26
N ALA A 10 -7.82 -12.56 -17.12
CA ALA A 10 -9.05 -11.98 -17.61
C ALA A 10 -9.77 -11.35 -16.42
N PRO A 11 -10.31 -10.16 -16.55
CA PRO A 11 -11.21 -9.63 -15.55
C PRO A 11 -12.44 -10.53 -15.54
N GLY A 12 -12.30 -11.64 -14.90
CA GLY A 12 -13.42 -12.48 -14.59
C GLY A 12 -14.23 -11.74 -13.56
N GLY A 13 -15.33 -11.20 -13.93
CA GLY A 13 -16.21 -10.74 -12.92
C GLY A 13 -16.46 -9.27 -12.92
N PHE A 14 -17.12 -8.90 -13.92
CA PHE A 14 -18.06 -7.81 -13.81
C PHE A 14 -19.26 -8.27 -12.98
N GLY A 15 -19.09 -8.93 -11.92
CA GLY A 15 -20.22 -9.55 -11.31
C GLY A 15 -20.42 -9.14 -9.92
N GLY A 16 -19.74 -8.36 -9.43
CA GLY A 16 -19.98 -8.21 -8.06
C GLY A 16 -19.89 -6.73 -7.68
N SER A 17 -20.93 -6.19 -7.27
CA SER A 17 -20.91 -5.22 -6.22
C SER A 17 -20.27 -5.86 -4.98
N GLY A 18 -19.05 -6.37 -5.13
CA GLY A 18 -18.26 -6.83 -4.01
C GLY A 18 -18.06 -5.65 -3.09
N GLU A 19 -18.52 -5.80 -1.88
CA GLU A 19 -18.21 -4.84 -0.82
C GLU A 19 -16.69 -4.70 -0.73
N VAL A 20 -16.20 -3.47 -0.72
CA VAL A 20 -14.78 -3.20 -0.55
C VAL A 20 -14.38 -3.63 0.86
N THR A 21 -13.56 -4.65 0.95
CA THR A 21 -13.10 -5.20 2.21
C THR A 21 -11.62 -4.92 2.37
N GLN A 22 -11.28 -4.14 3.37
CA GLN A 22 -9.90 -3.74 3.65
C GLN A 22 -9.34 -4.33 4.95
N GLY A 23 -10.14 -5.10 5.66
CA GLY A 23 -9.76 -5.67 6.96
C GLY A 23 -9.65 -4.61 8.06
N THR A 24 -8.74 -4.84 8.97
CA THR A 24 -8.50 -3.96 10.12
C THR A 24 -7.14 -3.28 10.02
N SER A 25 -6.81 -2.48 11.01
CA SER A 25 -5.51 -1.83 11.13
C SER A 25 -5.03 -1.82 12.58
N ALA A 26 -3.75 -2.07 12.78
CA ALA A 26 -3.13 -1.95 14.10
C ALA A 26 -3.03 -0.50 14.54
N ASN A 27 -2.77 0.40 13.58
CA ASN A 27 -2.69 1.85 13.82
C ASN A 27 -3.48 2.57 12.73
N THR A 28 -4.38 3.45 13.13
CA THR A 28 -5.21 4.24 12.21
C THR A 28 -5.03 5.73 12.49
N ILE A 29 -4.80 6.50 11.44
CA ILE A 29 -4.80 7.96 11.48
C ILE A 29 -5.99 8.43 10.65
N ASP A 30 -7.00 8.99 11.30
CA ASP A 30 -8.25 9.46 10.68
C ASP A 30 -8.50 10.97 10.90
N THR A 31 -7.50 11.66 11.43
CA THR A 31 -7.50 13.12 11.59
C THR A 31 -6.20 13.69 11.04
N ASP A 32 -6.24 14.94 10.60
CA ASP A 32 -5.06 15.63 10.06
C ASP A 32 -3.93 15.61 11.10
N THR A 33 -2.78 15.09 10.69
CA THR A 33 -1.68 14.76 11.60
C THR A 33 -0.34 15.04 10.93
N THR A 34 0.62 15.52 11.71
CA THR A 34 2.02 15.60 11.33
C THR A 34 2.85 14.88 12.39
N GLU A 35 3.59 13.85 11.98
CA GLU A 35 4.44 13.05 12.88
C GLU A 35 5.81 12.79 12.26
N SER A 36 6.78 12.55 13.13
CA SER A 36 8.11 12.14 12.71
C SER A 36 8.70 11.12 13.69
N GLY A 37 9.53 10.20 13.17
CA GLY A 37 10.25 9.23 14.00
C GLY A 37 9.39 8.10 14.59
N THR A 38 8.13 7.98 14.21
CA THR A 38 7.22 6.96 14.75
C THR A 38 7.40 5.63 14.05
N THR A 39 7.22 4.54 14.80
CA THR A 39 7.22 3.17 14.28
C THR A 39 5.82 2.57 14.40
N TYR A 40 5.32 2.02 13.29
CA TYR A 40 4.03 1.35 13.20
C TYR A 40 4.26 -0.11 12.83
N THR A 41 3.69 -1.02 13.60
CA THR A 41 3.90 -2.47 13.42
C THR A 41 2.59 -3.24 13.37
N SER A 42 2.59 -4.37 12.69
CA SER A 42 1.48 -5.31 12.68
C SER A 42 1.96 -6.74 12.43
N THR A 43 1.31 -7.68 13.10
CA THR A 43 1.49 -9.12 12.92
C THR A 43 0.19 -9.86 12.65
N GLY A 44 -0.96 -9.17 12.63
CA GLY A 44 -2.26 -9.78 12.51
C GLY A 44 -2.66 -10.09 11.06
N ASP A 45 -3.51 -11.09 10.87
CA ASP A 45 -4.14 -11.38 9.58
C ASP A 45 -5.12 -10.26 9.22
N ASP A 46 -5.23 -9.96 7.93
CA ASP A 46 -6.16 -8.94 7.42
C ASP A 46 -6.01 -7.57 8.09
N GLU A 47 -4.79 -7.22 8.46
CA GLU A 47 -4.50 -6.04 9.26
C GLU A 47 -3.40 -5.20 8.64
N ASN A 48 -3.62 -3.91 8.48
CA ASN A 48 -2.57 -2.97 8.10
C ASN A 48 -1.70 -2.62 9.32
N ALA A 49 -0.41 -2.39 9.12
CA ALA A 49 0.40 -1.80 10.19
C ALA A 49 0.02 -0.33 10.42
N LEU A 50 -0.24 0.40 9.34
CA LEU A 50 -0.75 1.77 9.38
C LEU A 50 -1.82 1.97 8.32
N ARG A 51 -2.97 2.52 8.73
CA ARG A 51 -4.01 2.99 7.81
C ARG A 51 -4.22 4.48 7.99
N VAL A 52 -4.21 5.22 6.88
CA VAL A 52 -4.62 6.62 6.85
C VAL A 52 -5.98 6.69 6.18
N ASP A 53 -6.99 7.09 6.94
CA ASP A 53 -8.39 7.05 6.53
C ASP A 53 -8.95 8.48 6.46
N GLY A 54 -9.09 8.99 5.24
CA GLY A 54 -9.75 10.26 4.97
C GLY A 54 -9.06 11.51 5.49
N ALA A 55 -7.83 11.42 5.97
CA ALA A 55 -7.10 12.52 6.60
C ALA A 55 -5.96 13.05 5.72
N ALA A 56 -5.56 14.28 5.96
CA ALA A 56 -4.33 14.87 5.40
C ALA A 56 -3.19 14.69 6.42
N VAL A 57 -2.20 13.88 6.05
CA VAL A 57 -1.16 13.42 6.97
C VAL A 57 0.22 13.65 6.36
N THR A 58 1.12 14.16 7.18
CA THR A 58 2.54 14.30 6.82
C THR A 58 3.38 13.49 7.81
N LEU A 59 4.11 12.53 7.29
CA LEU A 59 4.93 11.60 8.06
C LEU A 59 6.36 11.65 7.53
N SER A 60 7.30 11.88 8.43
CA SER A 60 8.73 11.92 8.09
C SER A 60 9.53 10.99 8.99
N SER A 61 10.53 10.33 8.42
CA SER A 61 11.43 9.44 9.17
C SER A 61 10.68 8.38 9.99
N ILE A 62 9.60 7.86 9.42
CA ILE A 62 8.81 6.80 10.05
C ILE A 62 9.28 5.41 9.62
N THR A 63 8.95 4.43 10.42
CA THR A 63 9.12 3.01 10.09
C THR A 63 7.75 2.33 10.11
N VAL A 64 7.44 1.59 9.06
CA VAL A 64 6.25 0.75 8.99
C VAL A 64 6.69 -0.68 8.76
N ASP A 65 6.35 -1.58 9.66
CA ASP A 65 6.78 -2.98 9.62
C ASP A 65 5.58 -3.92 9.74
N LYS A 66 5.28 -4.60 8.66
CA LYS A 66 4.31 -5.67 8.59
C LYS A 66 5.04 -7.00 8.61
N SER A 67 5.31 -7.55 9.79
CA SER A 67 6.22 -8.69 9.96
C SER A 67 5.53 -10.05 9.92
N ALA A 68 4.21 -10.11 9.99
CA ALA A 68 3.44 -11.35 9.91
C ALA A 68 1.99 -11.09 9.53
N GLY A 69 1.22 -12.16 9.41
CA GLY A 69 -0.18 -12.13 8.99
C GLY A 69 -0.33 -12.36 7.50
N LYS A 70 -1.50 -12.74 7.09
CA LYS A 70 -1.84 -12.97 5.68
C LYS A 70 -3.23 -12.40 5.37
N SER A 71 -3.47 -12.07 4.12
CA SER A 71 -4.82 -11.75 3.67
C SER A 71 -5.64 -13.03 3.55
N SER A 72 -6.84 -13.03 4.09
CA SER A 72 -7.79 -14.13 3.95
C SER A 72 -8.36 -14.21 2.53
N ASN A 73 -8.25 -13.13 1.76
CA ASN A 73 -8.67 -13.05 0.38
C ASN A 73 -7.62 -12.30 -0.43
N THR A 74 -7.00 -13.01 -1.39
CA THR A 74 -5.93 -12.43 -2.22
C THR A 74 -6.43 -11.29 -3.07
N GLU A 75 -7.64 -11.34 -3.59
CA GLU A 75 -8.22 -10.27 -4.39
C GLU A 75 -8.42 -9.00 -3.56
N ASP A 76 -8.92 -9.11 -2.35
CA ASP A 76 -9.05 -7.97 -1.44
C ASP A 76 -7.68 -7.38 -1.07
N GLY A 77 -6.68 -8.24 -0.91
CA GLY A 77 -5.31 -7.82 -0.71
C GLY A 77 -4.72 -7.08 -1.91
N ASP A 78 -4.93 -7.60 -3.11
CA ASP A 78 -4.38 -7.05 -4.35
C ASP A 78 -5.05 -5.74 -4.76
N PHE A 79 -6.35 -5.60 -4.56
CA PHE A 79 -7.12 -4.49 -5.14
C PHE A 79 -7.64 -3.48 -4.12
N TYR A 80 -7.76 -3.85 -2.86
CA TYR A 80 -8.32 -2.98 -1.83
C TYR A 80 -7.36 -2.67 -0.70
N GLY A 81 -6.19 -3.30 -0.66
CA GLY A 81 -5.15 -3.03 0.32
C GLY A 81 -5.32 -3.77 1.65
N MET A 82 -6.14 -4.82 1.68
CA MET A 82 -6.19 -5.68 2.86
C MET A 82 -4.81 -6.24 3.15
N ASN A 83 -4.40 -6.21 4.40
CA ASN A 83 -3.10 -6.70 4.87
C ASN A 83 -1.86 -5.92 4.39
N ALA A 84 -2.03 -4.80 3.70
CA ALA A 84 -0.91 -3.95 3.31
C ALA A 84 -0.20 -3.37 4.55
N ALA A 85 1.11 -3.13 4.44
CA ALA A 85 1.85 -2.48 5.53
C ALA A 85 1.30 -1.08 5.78
N LEU A 86 1.22 -0.25 4.75
CA LEU A 86 0.59 1.06 4.81
C LEU A 86 -0.54 1.13 3.77
N LEU A 87 -1.73 1.50 4.23
CA LEU A 87 -2.89 1.74 3.37
C LEU A 87 -3.38 3.17 3.53
N ALA A 88 -3.49 3.91 2.43
CA ALA A 88 -4.19 5.18 2.34
C ALA A 88 -5.52 4.96 1.61
N THR A 89 -6.62 5.44 2.17
CA THR A 89 -7.97 5.21 1.65
C THR A 89 -8.92 6.35 1.98
N ASN A 90 -10.10 6.35 1.37
CA ASN A 90 -11.20 7.28 1.63
C ASN A 90 -10.83 8.76 1.41
N GLY A 91 -10.08 9.03 0.34
CA GLY A 91 -9.71 10.41 0.00
C GLY A 91 -8.56 10.97 0.83
N ALA A 92 -7.80 10.13 1.53
CA ALA A 92 -6.65 10.57 2.28
C ALA A 92 -5.58 11.21 1.37
N THR A 93 -4.86 12.18 1.91
CA THR A 93 -3.64 12.71 1.32
C THR A 93 -2.50 12.43 2.28
N VAL A 94 -1.54 11.61 1.84
CA VAL A 94 -0.43 11.18 2.67
C VAL A 94 0.87 11.67 2.06
N ASN A 95 1.60 12.48 2.80
CA ASN A 95 2.95 12.91 2.44
C ASN A 95 3.95 12.12 3.27
N LEU A 96 4.74 11.29 2.60
CA LEU A 96 5.77 10.44 3.20
C LEU A 96 7.13 10.90 2.74
N GLU A 97 8.01 11.17 3.68
CA GLU A 97 9.40 11.51 3.42
C GLU A 97 10.32 10.70 4.31
N ASN A 98 11.37 10.15 3.72
CA ASN A 98 12.38 9.39 4.45
C ASN A 98 11.77 8.25 5.30
N ALA A 99 10.83 7.51 4.71
CA ALA A 99 10.18 6.38 5.35
C ALA A 99 10.92 5.08 5.04
N THR A 100 10.87 4.14 6.00
CA THR A 100 11.32 2.76 5.84
C THR A 100 10.11 1.86 5.99
N VAL A 101 9.72 1.18 4.93
CA VAL A 101 8.57 0.28 4.91
C VAL A 101 9.04 -1.13 4.63
N THR A 102 8.73 -2.06 5.51
CA THR A 102 9.09 -3.47 5.35
C THR A 102 7.86 -4.34 5.50
N SER A 103 7.77 -5.39 4.70
CA SER A 103 6.72 -6.38 4.80
C SER A 103 7.25 -7.77 4.49
N SER A 104 6.98 -8.72 5.37
CA SER A 104 7.21 -10.15 5.17
C SER A 104 5.91 -10.95 5.20
N ALA A 105 4.78 -10.27 5.05
CA ALA A 105 3.45 -10.87 5.09
C ALA A 105 2.89 -11.09 3.68
N GLN A 106 2.17 -12.19 3.49
CA GLN A 106 1.49 -12.48 2.23
C GLN A 106 0.40 -11.43 1.95
N ASN A 107 0.36 -10.89 0.73
CA ASN A 107 -0.44 -9.71 0.38
C ASN A 107 -0.11 -8.47 1.24
N GLY A 108 1.03 -8.47 1.90
CA GLY A 108 1.52 -7.33 2.65
C GLY A 108 2.18 -6.30 1.73
N ASN A 109 1.42 -5.69 0.83
CA ASN A 109 1.93 -4.64 -0.04
C ASN A 109 2.55 -3.52 0.78
N GLY A 110 3.64 -2.95 0.32
CA GLY A 110 4.38 -1.94 1.08
C GLY A 110 3.58 -0.68 1.31
N VAL A 111 3.32 0.09 0.25
CA VAL A 111 2.52 1.31 0.30
C VAL A 111 1.38 1.20 -0.70
N PHE A 112 0.18 1.15 -0.19
CA PHE A 112 -1.05 0.95 -0.95
C PHE A 112 -1.91 2.21 -0.92
N SER A 113 -2.28 2.72 -2.10
CA SER A 113 -3.21 3.84 -2.25
C SER A 113 -4.48 3.32 -2.92
N TYR A 114 -5.60 3.46 -2.27
CA TYR A 114 -6.90 2.99 -2.77
C TYR A 114 -7.94 4.11 -2.83
N GLY A 115 -8.64 4.15 -3.96
CA GLY A 115 -9.84 4.93 -4.12
C GLY A 115 -9.65 6.31 -4.73
N SER A 116 -10.69 6.75 -5.45
CA SER A 116 -10.70 8.06 -6.09
C SER A 116 -10.52 9.18 -5.05
N GLY A 117 -9.66 10.14 -5.35
CA GLY A 117 -9.36 11.24 -4.44
C GLY A 117 -8.28 10.92 -3.40
N THR A 118 -7.87 9.66 -3.26
CA THR A 118 -6.75 9.29 -2.40
C THR A 118 -5.42 9.55 -3.11
N THR A 119 -4.50 10.20 -2.42
CA THR A 119 -3.18 10.53 -2.97
C THR A 119 -2.10 10.21 -1.94
N VAL A 120 -1.05 9.52 -2.38
CA VAL A 120 0.19 9.35 -1.62
C VAL A 120 1.32 10.03 -2.36
N ASN A 121 2.00 10.93 -1.69
CA ASN A 121 3.22 11.56 -2.16
C ASN A 121 4.38 11.01 -1.33
N ILE A 122 5.24 10.22 -1.94
CA ILE A 122 6.34 9.55 -1.25
C ILE A 122 7.68 9.93 -1.87
N SER A 123 8.64 10.29 -1.04
CA SER A 123 10.00 10.63 -1.47
C SER A 123 11.06 10.11 -0.51
N ASP A 124 12.27 9.90 -1.03
CA ASP A 124 13.46 9.57 -0.24
C ASP A 124 13.24 8.37 0.69
N SER A 125 12.55 7.35 0.21
CA SER A 125 12.09 6.25 1.04
C SER A 125 12.56 4.90 0.51
N THR A 126 12.57 3.92 1.40
CA THR A 126 12.93 2.53 1.09
C THR A 126 11.77 1.61 1.41
N ILE A 127 11.41 0.75 0.45
CA ILE A 127 10.34 -0.24 0.60
C ILE A 127 10.92 -1.61 0.30
N THR A 128 10.77 -2.55 1.21
CA THR A 128 11.24 -3.93 1.06
C THR A 128 10.10 -4.90 1.38
N THR A 129 9.77 -5.77 0.43
CA THR A 129 8.78 -6.84 0.63
C THR A 129 9.37 -8.19 0.25
N THR A 130 9.05 -9.25 0.99
CA THR A 130 9.65 -10.57 0.81
C THR A 130 8.66 -11.70 0.57
N ALA A 131 7.39 -11.51 0.87
CA ALA A 131 6.38 -12.54 0.71
C ALA A 131 5.63 -12.46 -0.62
N ASP A 132 4.88 -13.50 -0.94
CA ASP A 132 4.12 -13.58 -2.19
C ASP A 132 2.98 -12.56 -2.21
N ASN A 133 2.64 -12.07 -3.38
CA ASN A 133 1.61 -11.07 -3.64
C ASN A 133 1.81 -9.77 -2.85
N SER A 134 3.06 -9.44 -2.54
CA SER A 134 3.44 -8.27 -1.75
C SER A 134 4.27 -7.32 -2.57
N GLY A 135 3.61 -6.47 -3.33
CA GLY A 135 4.26 -5.42 -4.13
C GLY A 135 4.81 -4.29 -3.28
N GLY A 136 5.67 -3.46 -3.86
CA GLY A 136 6.21 -2.29 -3.20
C GLY A 136 5.20 -1.15 -3.17
N ILE A 137 4.96 -0.53 -4.30
CA ILE A 137 3.92 0.49 -4.52
C ILE A 137 2.73 -0.17 -5.22
N GLN A 138 1.54 -0.02 -4.66
CA GLN A 138 0.30 -0.49 -5.25
C GLN A 138 -0.72 0.65 -5.26
N THR A 139 -1.28 0.96 -6.43
CA THR A 139 -2.22 2.07 -6.59
C THR A 139 -3.44 1.59 -7.36
N THR A 140 -4.60 1.59 -6.72
CA THR A 140 -5.82 1.02 -7.32
C THR A 140 -7.06 1.87 -7.05
N GLY A 141 -8.13 1.54 -7.74
CA GLY A 141 -9.45 2.15 -7.49
C GLY A 141 -9.53 3.64 -7.78
N GLY A 142 -8.70 4.13 -8.70
CA GLY A 142 -8.67 5.54 -9.05
C GLY A 142 -7.78 6.42 -8.17
N ALA A 143 -6.99 5.84 -7.27
CA ALA A 143 -6.03 6.58 -6.45
C ALA A 143 -4.82 7.06 -7.27
N THR A 144 -4.02 7.91 -6.67
CA THR A 144 -2.78 8.43 -7.25
C THR A 144 -1.62 8.26 -6.27
N THR A 145 -0.48 7.81 -6.79
CA THR A 145 0.79 7.82 -6.05
C THR A 145 1.81 8.63 -6.84
N ASN A 146 2.41 9.62 -6.20
CA ASN A 146 3.51 10.39 -6.75
C ASN A 146 4.78 10.01 -5.97
N ALA A 147 5.77 9.48 -6.68
CA ALA A 147 6.95 8.92 -6.04
C ALA A 147 8.23 9.48 -6.65
N SER A 148 9.19 9.80 -5.80
CA SER A 148 10.52 10.26 -6.21
C SER A 148 11.59 9.69 -5.28
N ASN A 149 12.75 9.39 -5.86
CA ASN A 149 13.92 8.92 -5.11
C ASN A 149 13.59 7.75 -4.17
N LEU A 150 13.04 6.67 -4.74
CA LEU A 150 12.71 5.45 -4.01
C LEU A 150 13.71 4.35 -4.26
N THR A 151 13.95 3.55 -3.23
CA THR A 151 14.54 2.22 -3.33
C THR A 151 13.45 1.21 -3.01
N VAL A 152 13.09 0.38 -3.99
CA VAL A 152 12.04 -0.64 -3.82
C VAL A 152 12.61 -2.00 -4.17
N ASP A 153 12.56 -2.92 -3.23
CA ASP A 153 13.03 -4.29 -3.38
C ASP A 153 11.90 -5.26 -3.02
N THR A 154 11.46 -6.06 -4.00
CA THR A 154 10.44 -7.07 -3.82
C THR A 154 10.97 -8.42 -4.30
N SER A 155 10.86 -9.47 -3.49
CA SER A 155 11.42 -10.79 -3.77
C SER A 155 10.40 -11.93 -3.80
N GLY A 156 9.15 -11.70 -3.42
CA GLY A 156 8.11 -12.72 -3.47
C GLY A 156 7.58 -12.98 -4.88
N ASN A 157 6.83 -14.06 -5.05
CA ASN A 157 6.14 -14.34 -6.30
C ASN A 157 4.98 -13.35 -6.48
N SER A 158 4.75 -12.92 -7.71
CA SER A 158 3.71 -11.94 -8.04
C SER A 158 3.81 -10.65 -7.23
N ALA A 159 5.02 -10.23 -6.95
CA ALA A 159 5.34 -9.06 -6.14
C ALA A 159 6.05 -8.02 -7.03
N ALA A 160 5.29 -7.19 -7.70
CA ALA A 160 5.83 -6.12 -8.54
C ALA A 160 6.36 -4.98 -7.66
N ALA A 161 7.49 -4.39 -8.05
CA ALA A 161 8.00 -3.22 -7.34
C ALA A 161 7.00 -2.06 -7.38
N ILE A 162 6.37 -1.84 -8.54
CA ILE A 162 5.36 -0.80 -8.73
C ILE A 162 4.25 -1.38 -9.60
N ARG A 163 3.02 -1.28 -9.12
CA ARG A 163 1.83 -1.72 -9.84
C ARG A 163 0.72 -0.69 -9.72
N SER A 164 0.04 -0.44 -10.84
CA SER A 164 -1.17 0.37 -10.89
C SER A 164 -2.26 -0.44 -11.56
N ASP A 165 -3.45 -0.40 -11.02
CA ASP A 165 -4.59 -1.19 -11.49
C ASP A 165 -5.91 -0.45 -11.24
N ARG A 166 -6.98 -0.91 -11.90
CA ARG A 166 -8.36 -0.41 -11.72
C ARG A 166 -8.45 1.12 -11.67
N GLY A 167 -7.80 1.78 -12.64
CA GLY A 167 -7.83 3.24 -12.76
C GLY A 167 -6.87 4.00 -11.85
N GLY A 168 -6.09 3.31 -11.03
CA GLY A 168 -5.02 3.93 -10.27
C GLY A 168 -3.86 4.36 -11.15
N GLY A 169 -3.10 5.32 -10.70
CA GLY A 169 -1.93 5.81 -11.42
C GLY A 169 -0.76 6.15 -10.51
N THR A 170 0.44 5.78 -10.96
CA THR A 170 1.68 6.12 -10.28
C THR A 170 2.54 6.98 -11.18
N VAL A 171 2.97 8.12 -10.66
CA VAL A 171 3.90 9.03 -11.34
C VAL A 171 5.25 8.93 -10.63
N LEU A 172 6.28 8.60 -11.42
CA LEU A 172 7.65 8.51 -10.93
C LEU A 172 8.44 9.74 -11.42
N SER A 173 9.17 10.34 -10.54
CA SER A 173 10.09 11.44 -10.88
C SER A 173 11.43 11.26 -10.15
N ASN A 174 12.44 11.85 -10.71
CA ASN A 174 13.78 11.89 -10.12
C ASN A 174 13.98 13.19 -9.34
#